data_d5b1ebd1880c5717b312e2e1a64f31e3
#
_entry.id   d5b1ebd1880c5717b312e2e1a64f31e3
#
_cell.length_a   1.000
_cell.length_b   1.000
_cell.length_c   1.000
_cell.angle_alpha   90.00
_cell.angle_beta   90.00
_cell.angle_gamma   90.00
#
_symmetry.space_group_name_H-M   'P 1'
#
loop_
_entity.id
_entity.type
_entity.pdbx_description
1 polymer ?
#
loop_
_entity_poly.entity_id
_entity_poly.type
_entity_poly.pdbx_seq_one_letter_code
_entity_poly.pdbx_strand_id
1 'polypeptide(L)'
;SDNSLNSPYIQGNFRISSKLSFHYMRSRLLNLLRRPFTSSAEAYYEPKALSVNYLTYKATDKLTVSLFDGGVWSKGDSITSRRVDNMFYNPIPLLNGIAVSDNSKFYSMVGLNASYSVSDRLKFYGQLVTNDFETGAYQLGFRYYNFFGLKNAMVQFEYNDVPSSVYVSQNSRLSYSNGNLPLAHVKGNGFNEFVGRLNYEYQRFYIDVKFVLYTLINHQNTVLNAYSNNKNVVSGKIQHQQYELGYRFNKKINLTLFGSYIYRQDDTSTLPNTQFF
;
A
#
# COMPACT_ATOMS: atom_id res chain seq x y z
N SER A 1 5.81 -0.07 -1.91
CA SER A 1 5.61 0.44 -0.54
C SER A 1 6.29 -0.49 0.44
N ASP A 2 6.92 0.07 1.45
CA ASP A 2 7.60 -0.70 2.50
C ASP A 2 6.62 -1.18 3.60
N ASN A 3 5.33 -1.11 3.32
CA ASN A 3 4.27 -1.49 4.26
C ASN A 3 3.92 -2.97 4.07
N SER A 4 4.47 -3.84 4.87
CA SER A 4 4.11 -5.25 4.92
C SER A 4 3.53 -5.61 6.28
N LEU A 5 2.24 -5.95 6.32
CA LEU A 5 1.55 -6.35 7.53
C LEU A 5 1.29 -7.85 7.50
N ASN A 6 1.73 -8.56 8.52
CA ASN A 6 1.55 -10.00 8.60
C ASN A 6 0.08 -10.35 8.82
N SER A 7 -0.44 -11.23 7.98
CA SER A 7 -1.76 -11.85 8.15
C SER A 7 -1.76 -13.25 7.55
N PRO A 8 -2.48 -14.22 8.13
CA PRO A 8 -2.62 -15.53 7.53
C PRO A 8 -3.44 -15.41 6.24
N TYR A 9 -2.97 -16.03 5.15
CA TYR A 9 -3.61 -16.00 3.85
C TYR A 9 -3.48 -17.32 3.11
N ILE A 10 -4.38 -17.51 2.15
CA ILE A 10 -4.33 -18.54 1.12
C ILE A 10 -4.29 -17.82 -0.23
N GLN A 11 -3.37 -18.22 -1.09
CA GLN A 11 -3.27 -17.65 -2.44
C GLN A 11 -3.08 -18.73 -3.50
N GLY A 12 -3.55 -18.43 -4.70
CA GLY A 12 -3.34 -19.26 -5.88
C GLY A 12 -2.93 -18.37 -7.07
N ASN A 13 -1.95 -18.82 -7.84
CA ASN A 13 -1.53 -18.18 -9.07
C ASN A 13 -1.82 -19.17 -10.23
N PHE A 14 -2.67 -18.75 -11.14
CA PHE A 14 -3.14 -19.58 -12.26
C PHE A 14 -2.70 -18.94 -13.58
N ARG A 15 -1.93 -19.66 -14.36
CA ARG A 15 -1.59 -19.27 -15.71
C ARG A 15 -2.64 -19.83 -16.67
N ILE A 16 -3.56 -18.98 -17.13
CA ILE A 16 -4.65 -19.35 -18.02
C ILE A 16 -4.13 -19.52 -19.44
N SER A 17 -3.22 -18.66 -19.87
CA SER A 17 -2.55 -18.72 -21.18
C SER A 17 -1.14 -18.14 -21.09
N SER A 18 -0.42 -18.10 -22.23
CA SER A 18 0.89 -17.42 -22.30
C SER A 18 0.82 -15.91 -22.00
N LYS A 19 -0.35 -15.30 -22.18
CA LYS A 19 -0.57 -13.86 -21.99
C LYS A 19 -1.49 -13.52 -20.82
N LEU A 20 -2.22 -14.49 -20.27
CA LEU A 20 -3.24 -14.26 -19.24
C LEU A 20 -2.92 -15.06 -17.99
N SER A 21 -2.85 -14.38 -16.86
CA SER A 21 -2.69 -14.99 -15.52
C SER A 21 -3.69 -14.42 -14.54
N PHE A 22 -4.11 -15.26 -13.60
CA PHE A 22 -5.04 -14.91 -12.55
C PHE A 22 -4.41 -15.19 -11.20
N HIS A 23 -4.51 -14.24 -10.28
CA HIS A 23 -4.10 -14.37 -8.90
C HIS A 23 -5.32 -14.24 -8.00
N TYR A 24 -5.47 -15.19 -7.11
CA TYR A 24 -6.54 -15.30 -6.13
C TYR A 24 -5.94 -15.28 -4.74
N MET A 25 -6.40 -14.41 -3.85
CA MET A 25 -5.94 -14.36 -2.47
C MET A 25 -7.12 -14.17 -1.51
N ARG A 26 -7.10 -14.90 -0.42
CA ARG A 26 -8.00 -14.74 0.72
C ARG A 26 -7.20 -14.68 2.00
N SER A 27 -7.50 -13.68 2.82
CA SER A 27 -6.75 -13.42 4.05
C SER A 27 -7.69 -13.14 5.22
N ARG A 28 -7.22 -13.48 6.41
CA ARG A 28 -7.86 -13.08 7.66
C ARG A 28 -7.17 -11.83 8.19
N LEU A 29 -7.94 -10.78 8.38
CA LEU A 29 -7.50 -9.53 8.98
C LEU A 29 -8.09 -9.38 10.38
N LEU A 30 -7.57 -8.43 11.14
CA LEU A 30 -7.99 -8.14 12.51
C LEU A 30 -8.18 -6.64 12.69
N ASN A 31 -9.19 -6.26 13.47
CA ASN A 31 -9.32 -4.95 14.08
C ASN A 31 -8.95 -5.06 15.56
N LEU A 32 -8.21 -4.11 16.09
CA LEU A 32 -7.92 -3.99 17.50
C LEU A 32 -8.93 -3.02 18.12
N LEU A 33 -9.84 -3.54 18.94
CA LEU A 33 -10.90 -2.78 19.58
C LEU A 33 -10.60 -2.58 21.05
N ARG A 34 -10.69 -1.34 21.53
CA ARG A 34 -10.70 -1.02 22.97
C ARG A 34 -12.13 -0.76 23.40
N ARG A 35 -12.60 -1.46 24.41
CA ARG A 35 -13.91 -1.21 25.00
C ARG A 35 -13.84 0.02 25.92
N PRO A 36 -14.61 1.10 25.65
CA PRO A 36 -14.52 2.32 26.44
C PRO A 36 -15.18 2.22 27.82
N PHE A 37 -15.89 1.13 28.15
CA PHE A 37 -16.80 1.09 29.31
C PHE A 37 -16.63 -0.12 30.24
N THR A 38 -15.59 -0.89 30.13
CA THR A 38 -15.28 -1.93 31.12
C THR A 38 -14.05 -1.55 31.90
N SER A 39 -14.03 -1.84 33.20
CA SER A 39 -12.93 -1.59 34.11
C SER A 39 -11.61 -2.30 33.77
N SER A 40 -11.61 -3.15 32.74
CA SER A 40 -10.41 -3.74 32.16
C SER A 40 -9.98 -2.96 30.92
N ALA A 41 -8.73 -2.51 30.93
CA ALA A 41 -8.08 -1.86 29.77
C ALA A 41 -7.77 -2.83 28.62
N GLU A 42 -8.40 -4.00 28.59
CA GLU A 42 -8.11 -5.05 27.63
C GLU A 42 -8.68 -4.71 26.25
N ALA A 43 -7.81 -4.73 25.26
CA ALA A 43 -8.18 -4.69 23.86
C ALA A 43 -8.52 -6.10 23.39
N TYR A 44 -9.54 -6.22 22.52
CA TYR A 44 -9.84 -7.49 21.88
C TYR A 44 -9.72 -7.37 20.36
N TYR A 45 -9.47 -8.50 19.71
CA TYR A 45 -9.34 -8.59 18.27
C TYR A 45 -10.66 -9.01 17.64
N GLU A 46 -11.19 -8.17 16.77
CA GLU A 46 -12.34 -8.51 15.94
C GLU A 46 -11.87 -9.00 14.56
N PRO A 47 -12.21 -10.22 14.15
CA PRO A 47 -11.80 -10.76 12.87
C PRO A 47 -12.62 -10.13 11.73
N LYS A 48 -11.94 -9.82 10.62
CA LYS A 48 -12.51 -9.51 9.32
C LYS A 48 -11.78 -10.30 8.24
N ALA A 49 -12.33 -10.38 7.04
CA ALA A 49 -11.73 -11.14 5.95
C ALA A 49 -11.42 -10.22 4.77
N LEU A 50 -10.36 -10.54 4.02
CA LEU A 50 -9.96 -9.85 2.80
C LEU A 50 -10.01 -10.82 1.62
N SER A 51 -10.69 -10.42 0.56
CA SER A 51 -10.64 -11.06 -0.75
C SER A 51 -9.90 -10.17 -1.74
N VAL A 52 -9.01 -10.75 -2.53
CA VAL A 52 -8.35 -10.06 -3.65
C VAL A 52 -8.34 -10.99 -4.86
N ASN A 53 -8.79 -10.48 -5.98
CA ASN A 53 -8.69 -11.12 -7.29
C ASN A 53 -7.91 -10.18 -8.22
N TYR A 54 -6.97 -10.73 -8.97
CA TYR A 54 -6.07 -9.94 -9.80
C TYR A 54 -5.89 -10.66 -11.15
N LEU A 55 -6.36 -10.03 -12.22
CA LEU A 55 -6.27 -10.56 -13.59
C LEU A 55 -5.23 -9.77 -14.36
N THR A 56 -4.16 -10.42 -14.79
CA THR A 56 -3.07 -9.79 -15.54
C THR A 56 -3.09 -10.26 -16.98
N TYR A 57 -3.05 -9.29 -17.89
CA TYR A 57 -2.96 -9.51 -19.33
C TYR A 57 -1.68 -8.87 -19.89
N LYS A 58 -0.82 -9.70 -20.48
CA LYS A 58 0.36 -9.27 -21.23
C LYS A 58 -0.06 -8.92 -22.66
N ALA A 59 -0.45 -7.68 -22.88
CA ALA A 59 -0.96 -7.22 -24.17
C ALA A 59 0.11 -7.31 -25.28
N THR A 60 1.35 -6.90 -24.94
CA THR A 60 2.54 -7.05 -25.75
C THR A 60 3.73 -7.45 -24.88
N ASP A 61 4.91 -7.68 -25.47
CA ASP A 61 6.14 -7.89 -24.68
C ASP A 61 6.54 -6.66 -23.84
N LYS A 62 6.06 -5.48 -24.21
CA LYS A 62 6.34 -4.22 -23.54
C LYS A 62 5.21 -3.73 -22.64
N LEU A 63 3.95 -4.12 -22.90
CA LEU A 63 2.78 -3.63 -22.19
C LEU A 63 2.10 -4.75 -21.40
N THR A 64 2.01 -4.58 -20.10
CA THR A 64 1.23 -5.41 -19.20
C THR A 64 0.15 -4.56 -18.53
N VAL A 65 -1.08 -5.05 -18.56
CA VAL A 65 -2.24 -4.41 -17.92
C VAL A 65 -2.86 -5.42 -16.97
N SER A 66 -3.33 -4.95 -15.84
CA SER A 66 -3.99 -5.81 -14.86
C SER A 66 -5.21 -5.12 -14.28
N LEU A 67 -6.28 -5.89 -14.13
CA LEU A 67 -7.49 -5.49 -13.43
C LEU A 67 -7.55 -6.22 -12.11
N PHE A 68 -7.95 -5.54 -11.06
CA PHE A 68 -8.10 -6.17 -9.75
C PHE A 68 -9.33 -5.67 -9.01
N ASP A 69 -9.82 -6.51 -8.14
CA ASP A 69 -10.80 -6.15 -7.13
C ASP A 69 -10.32 -6.60 -5.75
N GLY A 70 -10.67 -5.82 -4.75
CA GLY A 70 -10.43 -6.10 -3.35
C GLY A 70 -11.69 -5.90 -2.53
N GLY A 71 -11.91 -6.75 -1.55
CA GLY A 71 -13.06 -6.62 -0.67
C GLY A 71 -12.72 -6.95 0.77
N VAL A 72 -13.19 -6.10 1.70
CA VAL A 72 -13.13 -6.35 3.13
C VAL A 72 -14.52 -6.77 3.62
N TRP A 73 -14.58 -7.90 4.31
CA TRP A 73 -15.81 -8.57 4.71
C TRP A 73 -15.91 -8.65 6.22
N SER A 74 -17.07 -8.31 6.76
CA SER A 74 -17.36 -8.52 8.17
C SER A 74 -17.51 -10.00 8.48
N LYS A 75 -16.92 -10.46 9.58
CA LYS A 75 -17.11 -11.80 10.15
C LYS A 75 -18.14 -11.82 11.29
N GLY A 76 -18.82 -10.70 11.55
CA GLY A 76 -19.68 -10.53 12.71
C GLY A 76 -18.86 -10.09 13.94
N ASP A 77 -19.56 -9.73 14.99
CA ASP A 77 -18.96 -9.40 16.28
C ASP A 77 -18.69 -10.66 17.11
N SER A 78 -18.07 -10.48 18.28
CA SER A 78 -17.73 -11.58 19.20
C SER A 78 -18.95 -12.38 19.73
N ILE A 79 -20.14 -11.84 19.56
CA ILE A 79 -21.41 -12.43 20.03
C ILE A 79 -22.11 -13.20 18.91
N THR A 80 -22.02 -12.70 17.68
CA THR A 80 -22.62 -13.31 16.49
C THR A 80 -21.54 -13.79 15.53
N SER A 81 -21.08 -15.04 15.69
CA SER A 81 -20.22 -15.69 14.70
C SER A 81 -20.99 -15.87 13.39
N ARG A 82 -20.91 -14.88 12.50
CA ARG A 82 -21.49 -14.96 11.16
C ARG A 82 -20.50 -15.64 10.22
N ARG A 83 -21.00 -16.48 9.36
CA ARG A 83 -20.24 -16.93 8.18
C ARG A 83 -20.03 -15.72 7.28
N VAL A 84 -18.84 -15.61 6.71
CA VAL A 84 -18.57 -14.64 5.65
C VAL A 84 -19.53 -14.90 4.49
N ASP A 85 -20.01 -13.87 3.84
CA ASP A 85 -20.86 -13.97 2.66
C ASP A 85 -20.25 -14.90 1.60
N ASN A 86 -21.08 -15.63 0.87
CA ASN A 86 -20.61 -16.55 -0.18
C ASN A 86 -19.83 -15.85 -1.28
N MET A 87 -20.11 -14.57 -1.54
CA MET A 87 -19.36 -13.74 -2.48
C MET A 87 -17.88 -13.57 -2.11
N PHE A 88 -17.52 -13.74 -0.85
CA PHE A 88 -16.12 -13.81 -0.41
C PHE A 88 -15.31 -14.86 -1.16
N TYR A 89 -15.91 -16.00 -1.46
CA TYR A 89 -15.25 -17.12 -2.15
C TYR A 89 -15.30 -17.01 -3.67
N ASN A 90 -16.00 -15.99 -4.20
CA ASN A 90 -16.13 -15.80 -5.64
C ASN A 90 -14.75 -15.61 -6.30
N PRO A 91 -14.39 -16.50 -7.26
CA PRO A 91 -13.10 -16.38 -7.96
C PRO A 91 -13.15 -15.47 -9.20
N ILE A 92 -14.34 -14.97 -9.58
CA ILE A 92 -14.50 -14.18 -10.81
C ILE A 92 -13.95 -12.78 -10.57
N PRO A 93 -12.90 -12.34 -11.32
CA PRO A 93 -12.36 -11.00 -11.19
C PRO A 93 -13.42 -9.93 -11.46
N LEU A 94 -13.32 -8.82 -10.75
CA LEU A 94 -14.17 -7.63 -10.84
C LEU A 94 -15.61 -7.80 -10.36
N LEU A 95 -16.13 -9.02 -10.19
CA LEU A 95 -17.52 -9.19 -9.78
C LEU A 95 -17.77 -8.58 -8.39
N ASN A 96 -16.87 -8.76 -7.45
CA ASN A 96 -16.97 -8.15 -6.13
C ASN A 96 -16.80 -6.62 -6.19
N GLY A 97 -15.98 -6.12 -7.11
CA GLY A 97 -15.75 -4.69 -7.31
C GLY A 97 -16.92 -3.99 -8.00
N ILE A 98 -17.60 -4.65 -8.94
CA ILE A 98 -18.75 -4.10 -9.68
C ILE A 98 -20.01 -4.13 -8.81
N ALA A 99 -20.16 -5.17 -7.97
CA ALA A 99 -21.20 -5.22 -6.95
C ALA A 99 -20.93 -4.23 -5.81
N VAL A 100 -20.20 -3.15 -6.11
CA VAL A 100 -19.70 -2.15 -5.17
C VAL A 100 -20.80 -1.72 -4.23
N SER A 101 -20.61 -2.02 -2.98
CA SER A 101 -21.35 -1.37 -1.94
C SER A 101 -20.47 -1.23 -0.72
N ASP A 102 -20.40 -0.02 -0.21
CA ASP A 102 -19.93 0.24 1.13
C ASP A 102 -21.13 0.14 2.06
N ASN A 103 -21.28 -0.99 2.71
CA ASN A 103 -22.38 -1.25 3.63
C ASN A 103 -21.85 -1.85 4.95
N SER A 104 -22.75 -2.16 5.86
CA SER A 104 -22.39 -2.70 7.18
C SER A 104 -21.69 -4.07 7.15
N LYS A 105 -21.64 -4.76 6.01
CA LYS A 105 -21.11 -6.12 5.88
C LYS A 105 -19.92 -6.23 4.93
N PHE A 106 -19.80 -5.29 4.01
CA PHE A 106 -18.86 -5.38 2.90
C PHE A 106 -18.37 -4.00 2.45
N TYR A 107 -17.08 -3.88 2.20
CA TYR A 107 -16.43 -2.75 1.55
C TYR A 107 -15.60 -3.26 0.39
N SER A 108 -15.82 -2.74 -0.81
CA SER A 108 -15.09 -3.16 -2.00
C SER A 108 -14.33 -2.02 -2.65
N MET A 109 -13.33 -2.39 -3.41
CA MET A 109 -12.57 -1.52 -4.29
C MET A 109 -12.23 -2.26 -5.58
N VAL A 110 -12.08 -1.51 -6.66
CA VAL A 110 -11.66 -1.99 -7.97
C VAL A 110 -10.52 -1.13 -8.47
N GLY A 111 -9.62 -1.72 -9.23
CA GLY A 111 -8.51 -0.96 -9.76
C GLY A 111 -7.91 -1.53 -11.03
N LEU A 112 -7.12 -0.69 -11.66
CA LEU A 112 -6.35 -0.94 -12.85
C LEU A 112 -4.87 -0.72 -12.56
N ASN A 113 -4.03 -1.62 -13.05
CA ASN A 113 -2.58 -1.46 -13.00
C ASN A 113 -2.03 -1.61 -14.42
N ALA A 114 -1.09 -0.75 -14.80
CA ALA A 114 -0.44 -0.83 -16.09
C ALA A 114 1.07 -0.63 -15.94
N SER A 115 1.85 -1.34 -16.76
CA SER A 115 3.27 -1.10 -16.90
C SER A 115 3.71 -1.20 -18.34
N TYR A 116 4.53 -0.23 -18.76
CA TYR A 116 5.03 -0.12 -20.12
C TYR A 116 6.56 0.02 -20.14
N SER A 117 7.24 -0.93 -20.76
CA SER A 117 8.69 -0.90 -20.98
C SER A 117 8.98 -0.23 -22.32
N VAL A 118 9.40 1.04 -22.28
CA VAL A 118 9.81 1.77 -23.50
C VAL A 118 11.05 1.11 -24.10
N SER A 119 11.98 0.73 -23.24
CA SER A 119 13.20 -0.01 -23.56
C SER A 119 13.56 -0.93 -22.40
N ASP A 120 14.63 -1.70 -22.53
CA ASP A 120 15.18 -2.55 -21.45
C ASP A 120 15.65 -1.71 -20.23
N ARG A 121 15.82 -0.41 -20.43
CA ARG A 121 16.31 0.50 -19.39
C ARG A 121 15.22 1.39 -18.79
N LEU A 122 14.16 1.71 -19.52
CA LEU A 122 13.12 2.66 -19.10
C LEU A 122 11.76 1.99 -19.05
N LYS A 123 11.18 1.99 -17.84
CA LYS A 123 9.86 1.44 -17.56
C LYS A 123 8.98 2.48 -16.87
N PHE A 124 7.80 2.73 -17.42
CA PHE A 124 6.71 3.45 -16.78
C PHE A 124 5.74 2.49 -16.13
N TYR A 125 5.10 2.91 -15.06
CA TYR A 125 4.05 2.16 -14.40
C TYR A 125 3.05 3.09 -13.75
N GLY A 126 1.84 2.59 -13.57
CA GLY A 126 0.78 3.32 -12.89
C GLY A 126 -0.29 2.39 -12.37
N GLN A 127 -1.01 2.89 -11.37
CA GLN A 127 -2.13 2.21 -10.74
C GLN A 127 -3.24 3.22 -10.49
N LEU A 128 -4.47 2.78 -10.67
CA LEU A 128 -5.68 3.49 -10.29
C LEU A 128 -6.51 2.57 -9.42
N VAL A 129 -7.10 3.10 -8.35
CA VAL A 129 -8.06 2.37 -7.52
C VAL A 129 -9.21 3.28 -7.13
N THR A 130 -10.41 2.75 -7.11
CA THR A 130 -11.62 3.45 -6.67
C THR A 130 -12.50 2.52 -5.85
N ASN A 131 -13.30 3.10 -4.97
CA ASN A 131 -14.30 2.39 -4.17
C ASN A 131 -15.73 2.78 -4.51
N ASP A 132 -15.95 3.87 -5.25
CA ASP A 132 -17.25 4.44 -5.55
C ASP A 132 -17.42 4.91 -7.00
N PHE A 133 -16.37 4.81 -7.83
CA PHE A 133 -16.25 5.34 -9.19
C PHE A 133 -16.36 6.88 -9.31
N GLU A 134 -16.52 7.59 -8.21
CA GLU A 134 -16.54 9.06 -8.18
C GLU A 134 -15.17 9.60 -7.80
N THR A 135 -14.52 8.96 -6.83
CA THR A 135 -13.18 9.32 -6.37
C THR A 135 -12.20 8.16 -6.57
N GLY A 136 -10.97 8.48 -6.92
CA GLY A 136 -9.94 7.48 -7.16
C GLY A 136 -8.59 7.90 -6.61
N ALA A 137 -7.83 6.93 -6.07
CA ALA A 137 -6.42 7.10 -5.79
C ALA A 137 -5.61 6.63 -6.99
N TYR A 138 -4.52 7.32 -7.29
CA TYR A 138 -3.63 6.93 -8.37
C TYR A 138 -2.17 7.04 -8.02
N GLN A 139 -1.38 6.20 -8.68
CA GLN A 139 0.06 6.16 -8.64
C GLN A 139 0.59 6.23 -10.07
N LEU A 140 1.58 7.07 -10.30
CA LEU A 140 2.32 7.14 -11.55
C LEU A 140 3.81 7.17 -11.25
N GLY A 141 4.59 6.42 -12.00
CA GLY A 141 6.02 6.39 -11.79
C GLY A 141 6.81 5.87 -12.98
N PHE A 142 8.11 6.06 -12.90
CA PHE A 142 9.04 5.44 -13.83
C PHE A 142 10.32 4.97 -13.12
N ARG A 143 10.99 4.02 -13.74
CA ARG A 143 12.34 3.55 -13.39
C ARG A 143 13.23 3.60 -14.60
N TYR A 144 14.43 4.15 -14.41
CA TYR A 144 15.44 4.23 -15.45
C TYR A 144 16.74 3.56 -14.96
N TYR A 145 17.04 2.43 -15.59
CA TYR A 145 18.25 1.65 -15.32
C TYR A 145 19.39 2.08 -16.23
N ASN A 146 20.62 2.00 -15.75
CA ASN A 146 21.83 2.49 -16.45
C ASN A 146 21.64 3.95 -16.91
N PHE A 147 21.17 4.77 -15.98
CA PHE A 147 20.84 6.16 -16.14
C PHE A 147 22.01 6.94 -16.77
N PHE A 148 21.74 7.62 -17.91
CA PHE A 148 22.72 8.31 -18.72
C PHE A 148 23.98 7.50 -19.07
N GLY A 149 23.87 6.18 -19.24
CA GLY A 149 24.98 5.30 -19.57
C GLY A 149 25.84 4.86 -18.39
N LEU A 150 25.56 5.33 -17.19
CA LEU A 150 26.21 4.86 -15.95
C LEU A 150 25.72 3.46 -15.62
N LYS A 151 26.57 2.45 -15.81
CA LYS A 151 26.26 1.06 -15.47
C LYS A 151 25.92 0.94 -13.98
N ASN A 152 24.90 0.14 -13.66
CA ASN A 152 24.41 -0.11 -12.31
C ASN A 152 23.83 1.13 -11.59
N ALA A 153 23.50 2.19 -12.33
CA ALA A 153 22.74 3.30 -11.80
C ALA A 153 21.24 3.10 -12.07
N MET A 154 20.41 3.31 -11.07
CA MET A 154 18.96 3.28 -11.20
C MET A 154 18.37 4.52 -10.57
N VAL A 155 17.46 5.18 -11.30
CA VAL A 155 16.66 6.29 -10.82
C VAL A 155 15.19 5.87 -10.88
N GLN A 156 14.46 6.19 -9.84
CA GLN A 156 13.00 6.02 -9.76
C GLN A 156 12.37 7.31 -9.30
N PHE A 157 11.29 7.69 -9.99
CA PHE A 157 10.38 8.73 -9.53
C PHE A 157 8.97 8.18 -9.50
N GLU A 158 8.20 8.59 -8.47
CA GLU A 158 6.85 8.13 -8.26
C GLU A 158 6.04 9.27 -7.64
N TYR A 159 4.81 9.41 -8.11
CA TYR A 159 3.82 10.31 -7.55
C TYR A 159 2.58 9.51 -7.20
N ASN A 160 2.09 9.68 -5.98
CA ASN A 160 0.90 9.07 -5.43
C ASN A 160 -0.08 10.15 -5.00
N ASP A 161 -1.35 9.98 -5.33
CA ASP A 161 -2.45 10.81 -4.86
C ASP A 161 -3.53 9.89 -4.28
N VAL A 162 -3.83 10.08 -3.01
CA VAL A 162 -4.80 9.26 -2.29
C VAL A 162 -5.79 10.18 -1.56
N PRO A 163 -6.99 10.36 -2.11
CA PRO A 163 -8.06 11.11 -1.45
C PRO A 163 -8.43 10.54 -0.08
N SER A 164 -9.01 11.38 0.77
CA SER A 164 -9.39 10.98 2.14
C SER A 164 -10.54 9.95 2.19
N SER A 165 -11.30 9.79 1.12
CA SER A 165 -12.40 8.82 1.00
C SER A 165 -11.97 7.44 0.54
N VAL A 166 -10.79 7.29 -0.07
CA VAL A 166 -10.31 6.01 -0.58
C VAL A 166 -9.69 5.17 0.54
N TYR A 167 -9.87 3.85 0.50
CA TYR A 167 -9.47 2.86 1.52
C TYR A 167 -10.24 2.92 2.84
N VAL A 168 -11.27 3.75 2.91
CA VAL A 168 -12.07 3.99 4.09
C VAL A 168 -13.51 3.58 3.82
N SER A 169 -14.08 2.77 4.70
CA SER A 169 -15.48 2.41 4.70
C SER A 169 -16.28 3.33 5.61
N GLN A 170 -17.56 3.55 5.29
CA GLN A 170 -18.54 4.18 6.20
C GLN A 170 -18.62 3.40 7.52
N ASN A 171 -18.55 2.08 7.45
CA ASN A 171 -18.28 1.25 8.61
C ASN A 171 -16.76 1.11 8.79
N SER A 172 -16.19 1.91 9.65
CA SER A 172 -14.75 1.98 9.91
C SER A 172 -14.08 0.63 10.20
N ARG A 173 -14.82 -0.35 10.71
CA ARG A 173 -14.35 -1.72 10.95
C ARG A 173 -14.02 -2.45 9.64
N LEU A 174 -14.60 -2.02 8.51
CA LEU A 174 -14.36 -2.57 7.18
C LEU A 174 -13.33 -1.80 6.37
N SER A 175 -12.75 -0.74 6.90
CA SER A 175 -11.65 -0.02 6.24
C SER A 175 -10.50 -0.96 5.90
N TYR A 176 -9.76 -0.63 4.83
CA TYR A 176 -8.66 -1.45 4.30
C TYR A 176 -7.42 -1.40 5.21
N SER A 177 -7.51 -2.11 6.33
CA SER A 177 -6.52 -2.10 7.41
C SER A 177 -6.38 -3.48 8.08
N ASN A 178 -5.27 -3.69 8.78
CA ASN A 178 -5.03 -4.86 9.62
C ASN A 178 -4.34 -4.45 10.92
N GLY A 179 -4.85 -4.89 12.07
CA GLY A 179 -4.32 -4.51 13.37
C GLY A 179 -4.30 -2.99 13.58
N ASN A 180 -5.30 -2.29 13.05
CA ASN A 180 -5.39 -0.84 13.03
C ASN A 180 -4.26 -0.11 12.26
N LEU A 181 -3.62 -0.78 11.32
CA LEU A 181 -2.64 -0.19 10.40
C LEU A 181 -3.17 -0.29 8.96
N PRO A 182 -3.01 0.76 8.15
CA PRO A 182 -3.44 0.75 6.75
C PRO A 182 -2.71 -0.30 5.93
N LEU A 183 -3.40 -1.00 5.03
CA LEU A 183 -2.81 -2.02 4.15
C LEU A 183 -2.21 -1.44 2.86
N ALA A 184 -2.85 -0.43 2.28
CA ALA A 184 -2.44 0.11 0.99
C ALA A 184 -1.15 0.93 1.08
N HIS A 185 -1.06 1.83 2.06
CA HIS A 185 0.06 2.73 2.25
C HIS A 185 0.21 3.11 3.72
N VAL A 186 1.43 3.36 4.19
CA VAL A 186 1.72 3.70 5.61
C VAL A 186 0.95 4.92 6.11
N LYS A 187 0.62 5.87 5.24
CA LYS A 187 -0.19 7.06 5.57
C LYS A 187 -1.70 6.80 5.46
N GLY A 188 -2.12 5.66 4.91
CA GLY A 188 -3.53 5.34 4.69
C GLY A 188 -4.13 6.13 3.54
N ASN A 189 -4.68 7.32 3.81
CA ASN A 189 -5.41 8.16 2.87
C ASN A 189 -5.23 9.66 3.16
N GLY A 190 -5.78 10.53 2.32
CA GLY A 190 -5.73 11.99 2.49
C GLY A 190 -4.32 12.55 2.33
N PHE A 191 -3.59 12.15 1.30
CA PHE A 191 -2.24 12.65 1.05
C PHE A 191 -1.86 12.60 -0.42
N ASN A 192 -0.93 13.48 -0.78
CA ASN A 192 -0.12 13.35 -1.99
C ASN A 192 1.30 13.01 -1.58
N GLU A 193 1.96 12.16 -2.33
CA GLU A 193 3.33 11.73 -2.08
C GLU A 193 4.18 11.85 -3.35
N PHE A 194 5.38 12.37 -3.21
CA PHE A 194 6.42 12.31 -4.22
C PHE A 194 7.58 11.47 -3.69
N VAL A 195 8.00 10.47 -4.44
CA VAL A 195 9.14 9.60 -4.11
C VAL A 195 10.22 9.75 -5.17
N GLY A 196 11.42 10.10 -4.77
CA GLY A 196 12.62 10.03 -5.57
C GLY A 196 13.58 9.01 -4.99
N ARG A 197 14.16 8.16 -5.82
CA ARG A 197 15.18 7.19 -5.41
C ARG A 197 16.31 7.12 -6.42
N LEU A 198 17.54 7.10 -5.93
CA LEU A 198 18.77 6.87 -6.70
C LEU A 198 19.54 5.72 -6.06
N ASN A 199 19.84 4.70 -6.85
CA ASN A 199 20.78 3.66 -6.47
C ASN A 199 21.93 3.67 -7.46
N TYR A 200 23.15 3.58 -6.97
CA TYR A 200 24.33 3.46 -7.81
C TYR A 200 25.35 2.50 -7.18
N GLU A 201 25.82 1.56 -7.95
CA GLU A 201 26.90 0.64 -7.52
C GLU A 201 28.09 0.75 -8.48
N TYR A 202 29.27 1.05 -7.91
CA TYR A 202 30.52 1.06 -8.63
C TYR A 202 31.52 0.15 -7.92
N GLN A 203 31.90 -0.95 -8.57
CA GLN A 203 32.79 -1.99 -8.01
C GLN A 203 32.27 -2.56 -6.69
N ARG A 204 32.74 -2.05 -5.56
CA ARG A 204 32.38 -2.45 -4.20
C ARG A 204 31.68 -1.36 -3.42
N PHE A 205 31.68 -0.14 -3.96
CA PHE A 205 30.96 0.99 -3.37
C PHE A 205 29.53 1.02 -3.86
N TYR A 206 28.62 1.41 -2.98
CA TYR A 206 27.25 1.72 -3.38
C TYR A 206 26.74 2.97 -2.68
N ILE A 207 25.81 3.64 -3.34
CA ILE A 207 25.08 4.78 -2.82
C ILE A 207 23.59 4.46 -3.00
N ASP A 208 22.81 4.64 -1.94
CA ASP A 208 21.35 4.62 -1.98
C ASP A 208 20.84 5.97 -1.43
N VAL A 209 20.04 6.67 -2.22
CA VAL A 209 19.40 7.92 -1.83
C VAL A 209 17.91 7.76 -1.99
N LYS A 210 17.15 8.05 -0.95
CA LYS A 210 15.69 8.08 -0.96
C LYS A 210 15.21 9.43 -0.45
N PHE A 211 14.31 10.04 -1.21
CA PHE A 211 13.62 11.25 -0.86
C PHE A 211 12.12 11.02 -0.94
N VAL A 212 11.39 11.40 0.10
CA VAL A 212 9.93 11.30 0.14
C VAL A 212 9.37 12.61 0.68
N LEU A 213 8.42 13.17 -0.06
CA LEU A 213 7.68 14.35 0.33
C LEU A 213 6.19 14.01 0.38
N TYR A 214 5.59 14.10 1.55
CA TYR A 214 4.15 14.01 1.74
C TYR A 214 3.55 15.42 1.87
N THR A 215 2.41 15.62 1.25
CA THR A 215 1.50 16.71 1.54
C THR A 215 0.20 16.09 2.05
N LEU A 216 -0.09 16.25 3.34
CA LEU A 216 -1.33 15.78 3.95
C LEU A 216 -2.45 16.75 3.64
N ILE A 217 -3.57 16.24 3.12
CA ILE A 217 -4.74 17.03 2.71
C ILE A 217 -5.96 16.40 3.37
N ASN A 218 -6.53 17.06 4.37
CA ASN A 218 -7.65 16.53 5.13
C ASN A 218 -7.39 15.10 5.63
N HIS A 219 -6.14 14.83 5.97
CA HIS A 219 -5.72 13.52 6.43
C HIS A 219 -6.45 13.20 7.72
N GLN A 220 -7.19 12.10 7.72
CA GLN A 220 -7.80 11.53 8.91
C GLN A 220 -7.11 10.21 9.19
N ASN A 221 -6.63 10.02 10.40
CA ASN A 221 -6.17 8.70 10.80
C ASN A 221 -7.38 7.78 10.99
N THR A 222 -7.87 7.24 9.88
CA THR A 222 -9.13 6.51 9.76
C THR A 222 -9.17 5.25 10.59
N VAL A 223 -8.03 4.74 10.98
CA VAL A 223 -7.92 3.55 11.81
C VAL A 223 -8.15 3.88 13.28
N LEU A 224 -7.66 5.03 13.76
CA LEU A 224 -7.90 5.50 15.12
C LEU A 224 -9.23 6.24 15.25
N ASN A 225 -9.65 6.96 14.21
CA ASN A 225 -10.90 7.73 14.18
C ASN A 225 -12.16 6.86 14.16
N ALA A 226 -12.03 5.58 13.84
CA ALA A 226 -13.11 4.61 13.95
C ALA A 226 -13.70 4.52 15.37
N TYR A 227 -12.93 4.90 16.37
CA TYR A 227 -13.24 4.71 17.79
C TYR A 227 -13.18 6.00 18.60
N SER A 228 -12.80 7.11 18.00
CA SER A 228 -12.76 8.42 18.64
C SER A 228 -13.76 9.35 17.94
N ASN A 229 -14.59 10.02 18.73
CA ASN A 229 -15.48 11.09 18.23
C ASN A 229 -14.72 12.34 17.79
N ASN A 230 -13.40 12.40 18.04
CA ASN A 230 -12.51 13.48 17.60
C ASN A 230 -11.89 13.10 16.26
N LYS A 231 -12.49 13.58 15.19
CA LYS A 231 -11.92 13.53 13.82
C LYS A 231 -10.88 14.66 13.72
N ASN A 232 -9.69 14.44 14.24
CA ASN A 232 -8.60 15.37 14.02
C ASN A 232 -8.18 15.31 12.55
N VAL A 233 -8.55 16.32 11.80
CA VAL A 233 -8.12 16.54 10.44
C VAL A 233 -6.74 17.21 10.49
N VAL A 234 -5.76 16.60 9.84
CA VAL A 234 -4.39 17.10 9.79
C VAL A 234 -4.05 17.48 8.36
N SER A 235 -3.51 18.68 8.20
CA SER A 235 -2.94 19.14 6.92
C SER A 235 -1.52 19.68 7.18
N GLY A 236 -0.60 19.41 6.25
CA GLY A 236 0.78 19.86 6.38
C GLY A 236 1.73 19.05 5.52
N LYS A 237 3.02 19.32 5.64
CA LYS A 237 4.06 18.63 4.87
C LYS A 237 4.93 17.77 5.77
N ILE A 238 5.33 16.61 5.25
CA ILE A 238 6.30 15.72 5.90
C ILE A 238 7.37 15.40 4.86
N GLN A 239 8.62 15.70 5.20
CA GLN A 239 9.77 15.38 4.37
C GLN A 239 10.60 14.29 5.03
N HIS A 240 11.00 13.31 4.25
CA HIS A 240 11.90 12.24 4.67
C HIS A 240 13.02 12.10 3.64
N GLN A 241 14.26 12.13 4.11
CA GLN A 241 15.45 11.95 3.31
C GLN A 241 16.30 10.85 3.96
N GLN A 242 16.81 9.97 3.14
CA GLN A 242 17.75 8.92 3.55
C GLN A 242 18.89 8.88 2.56
N TYR A 243 20.09 8.90 3.08
CA TYR A 243 21.34 8.78 2.33
C TYR A 243 22.11 7.63 2.93
N GLU A 244 22.53 6.70 2.11
CA GLU A 244 23.34 5.57 2.53
C GLU A 244 24.54 5.43 1.59
N LEU A 245 25.72 5.31 2.18
CA LEU A 245 26.97 5.02 1.48
C LEU A 245 27.57 3.76 2.08
N GLY A 246 27.91 2.77 1.25
CA GLY A 246 28.47 1.54 1.75
C GLY A 246 29.58 0.97 0.88
N TYR A 247 30.40 0.13 1.51
CA TYR A 247 31.45 -0.63 0.89
C TYR A 247 31.25 -2.11 1.13
N ARG A 248 31.18 -2.90 0.05
CA ARG A 248 30.96 -4.34 0.09
C ARG A 248 32.28 -5.09 0.05
N PHE A 249 32.76 -5.53 1.20
CA PHE A 249 34.02 -6.28 1.33
C PHE A 249 33.98 -7.61 0.59
N ASN A 250 32.85 -8.31 0.71
CA ASN A 250 32.69 -9.62 0.09
C ASN A 250 31.26 -9.75 -0.49
N LYS A 251 31.19 -9.80 -1.83
CA LYS A 251 29.92 -9.94 -2.56
C LYS A 251 29.25 -11.31 -2.36
N LYS A 252 30.04 -12.38 -2.10
CA LYS A 252 29.48 -13.73 -1.96
C LYS A 252 28.66 -13.89 -0.67
N ILE A 253 29.16 -13.33 0.42
CA ILE A 253 28.51 -13.42 1.74
C ILE A 253 27.83 -12.11 2.13
N ASN A 254 27.78 -11.12 1.20
CA ASN A 254 27.24 -9.78 1.40
C ASN A 254 27.80 -9.05 2.64
N LEU A 255 29.07 -9.25 2.96
CA LEU A 255 29.74 -8.53 4.04
C LEU A 255 29.93 -7.07 3.62
N THR A 256 29.21 -6.18 4.27
CA THR A 256 29.14 -4.76 3.90
C THR A 256 29.35 -3.89 5.15
N LEU A 257 30.13 -2.84 4.99
CA LEU A 257 30.16 -1.72 5.93
C LEU A 257 29.41 -0.54 5.30
N PHE A 258 28.50 0.08 6.03
CA PHE A 258 27.76 1.24 5.53
C PHE A 258 27.57 2.27 6.64
N GLY A 259 27.38 3.53 6.20
CA GLY A 259 26.89 4.62 7.02
C GLY A 259 25.63 5.16 6.40
N SER A 260 24.64 5.50 7.22
CA SER A 260 23.40 6.10 6.76
C SER A 260 23.08 7.36 7.54
N TYR A 261 22.54 8.36 6.84
CA TYR A 261 22.01 9.57 7.42
C TYR A 261 20.53 9.66 7.08
N ILE A 262 19.68 9.82 8.08
CA ILE A 262 18.23 9.97 7.94
C ILE A 262 17.82 11.31 8.52
N TYR A 263 17.10 12.09 7.71
CA TYR A 263 16.50 13.36 8.10
C TYR A 263 14.99 13.29 7.91
N ARG A 264 14.24 13.68 8.93
CA ARG A 264 12.79 13.81 8.87
C ARG A 264 12.37 15.18 9.42
N GLN A 265 11.57 15.88 8.64
CA GLN A 265 10.85 17.09 9.02
C GLN A 265 9.36 16.82 8.95
N ASP A 266 8.62 17.23 9.98
CA ASP A 266 7.18 16.99 10.09
C ASP A 266 6.50 18.27 10.60
N ASP A 267 5.89 19.03 9.68
CA ASP A 267 5.21 20.28 9.99
C ASP A 267 3.83 20.04 10.64
N THR A 268 3.40 18.79 10.75
CA THR A 268 2.11 18.41 11.35
C THR A 268 2.22 18.02 12.83
N SER A 269 3.43 17.88 13.30
CA SER A 269 3.76 17.44 14.67
C SER A 269 4.40 18.57 15.45
N THR A 270 4.10 18.66 16.74
CA THR A 270 4.82 19.52 17.67
C THR A 270 6.16 18.91 18.11
N LEU A 271 6.43 17.68 17.71
CA LEU A 271 7.71 17.02 17.98
C LEU A 271 8.83 17.63 17.15
N PRO A 272 10.05 17.72 17.69
CA PRO A 272 11.19 18.26 16.96
C PRO A 272 11.53 17.38 15.74
N ASN A 273 12.11 18.00 14.72
CA ASN A 273 12.65 17.27 13.58
C ASN A 273 13.71 16.26 14.05
N THR A 274 13.68 15.07 13.48
CA THR A 274 14.56 13.98 13.89
C THR A 274 15.67 13.74 12.87
N GLN A 275 16.88 13.55 13.37
CA GLN A 275 18.06 13.20 12.58
C GLN A 275 18.71 11.94 13.20
N PHE A 276 19.13 11.02 12.36
CA PHE A 276 19.81 9.80 12.76
C PHE A 276 21.05 9.60 11.86
N PHE A 277 22.12 9.11 12.46
CA PHE A 277 23.38 8.80 11.78
C PHE A 277 23.67 7.32 11.84
#